data_0ce1fe1e4f1e4370ee1c25eb6a79f7b5
#
_entry.id   0ce1fe1e4f1e4370ee1c25eb6a79f7b5
#
_cell.length_a   1.000
_cell.length_b   1.000
_cell.length_c   1.000
_cell.angle_alpha   90.00
_cell.angle_beta   90.00
_cell.angle_gamma   90.00
#
_symmetry.space_group_name_H-M   'P 1'
#
loop_
_entity.id
_entity.type
_entity.pdbx_description
1 polymer ?
#
loop_
_entity_poly.entity_id
_entity_poly.type
_entity_poly.pdbx_seq_one_letter_code
_entity_poly.pdbx_strand_id
1 'polypeptide(L)'
;MQKICVKNWGFCYPNSQTPVLSNVCFSVEPGAFTLLYGDSGSGKSTLLCHMKREMAPCGTQTGKIEIGGVAVSEMTDRQSAQKIGYVGQMPQTQIVTDTVWHELAFGLENLGQSQQTMRRRVAEIAHFFGIESWFRQKTETLSGGQKQLLNLASALVMQPQILVLDEPMAQLDPVAAGQFLQALLRVNRELGVTIFLCEHNLEEVLPICSQVLYLKDGTLAFDGPPQAFLQAMAQDDETDFFRALPVASRLAVALKQSAPFAMTVQQGRALVKQNREKLHAKSKEASKQPEEKPLLQAKGLWFRYETEQNFVLRDWSLSLYPGQIHALVGGNGCGKSTALAVLSGGLSPQRGKIKRAAQTTLLLQDTRAMFGYDSIEKELRHTAETFGQQAQWDTVLSAMRLTELLGCHPYDVSVGERQRAALAKCLLTGAKALLLDEPTKGMDARAKQQTAQLLYACKQMGRSVFLVSHDLEFAAGIADRCSMMFDGCVIATEEGKVFFTGNPFYTTALHRMTQGLVENCVVWEDLCIEP
;
A
#
# COMPACT_ATOMS: atom_id res chain seq x y z
N MET A 1 11.38 24.84 -17.42
CA MET A 1 10.66 23.60 -17.06
C MET A 1 10.69 22.69 -18.29
N GLN A 2 10.84 21.39 -18.09
CA GLN A 2 11.07 20.45 -19.19
C GLN A 2 9.85 19.54 -19.38
N LYS A 3 9.43 19.37 -20.65
CA LYS A 3 8.38 18.45 -21.07
C LYS A 3 8.96 17.03 -21.12
N ILE A 4 8.20 16.03 -20.65
CA ILE A 4 8.50 14.62 -20.85
C ILE A 4 7.77 14.17 -22.12
N CYS A 5 8.47 13.50 -23.04
CA CYS A 5 7.89 12.91 -24.24
C CYS A 5 8.34 11.46 -24.37
N VAL A 6 7.40 10.54 -24.41
CA VAL A 6 7.63 9.11 -24.67
C VAL A 6 7.06 8.78 -26.04
N LYS A 7 7.91 8.24 -26.91
CA LYS A 7 7.58 8.01 -28.34
C LYS A 7 7.84 6.56 -28.70
N ASN A 8 6.77 5.82 -28.99
CA ASN A 8 6.79 4.40 -29.42
C ASN A 8 7.70 3.54 -28.53
N TRP A 9 7.65 3.79 -27.21
CA TRP A 9 8.51 3.13 -26.25
C TRP A 9 8.10 1.67 -26.02
N GLY A 10 9.07 0.79 -26.12
CA GLY A 10 8.90 -0.62 -25.81
C GLY A 10 10.15 -1.17 -25.11
N PHE A 11 9.95 -2.17 -24.25
CA PHE A 11 11.04 -2.80 -23.50
C PHE A 11 10.80 -4.30 -23.29
N CYS A 12 11.87 -5.09 -23.46
CA CYS A 12 11.90 -6.53 -23.20
C CYS A 12 13.11 -6.87 -22.33
N TYR A 13 12.87 -7.60 -21.22
CA TYR A 13 13.95 -8.10 -20.36
C TYR A 13 14.78 -9.15 -21.06
N PRO A 14 16.07 -9.34 -20.69
CA PRO A 14 16.88 -10.44 -21.21
C PRO A 14 16.19 -11.78 -20.91
N ASN A 15 16.27 -12.72 -21.86
CA ASN A 15 15.64 -14.04 -21.76
C ASN A 15 14.10 -14.08 -21.77
N SER A 16 13.40 -12.96 -21.91
CA SER A 16 11.97 -12.91 -22.13
C SER A 16 11.66 -12.89 -23.63
N GLN A 17 10.65 -13.65 -24.06
CA GLN A 17 10.17 -13.60 -25.45
C GLN A 17 9.06 -12.56 -25.62
N THR A 18 8.43 -12.13 -24.54
CA THR A 18 7.34 -11.14 -24.56
C THR A 18 7.83 -9.81 -24.03
N PRO A 19 7.57 -8.70 -24.74
CA PRO A 19 7.89 -7.37 -24.25
C PRO A 19 7.01 -7.02 -23.02
N VAL A 20 7.61 -6.41 -22.02
CA VAL A 20 6.89 -5.89 -20.85
C VAL A 20 6.15 -4.59 -21.19
N LEU A 21 6.71 -3.80 -22.11
CA LEU A 21 6.12 -2.56 -22.60
C LEU A 21 6.16 -2.55 -24.12
N SER A 22 5.06 -2.14 -24.75
CA SER A 22 4.92 -2.11 -26.20
C SER A 22 4.26 -0.82 -26.66
N ASN A 23 4.92 -0.10 -27.57
CA ASN A 23 4.38 1.08 -28.25
C ASN A 23 3.75 2.13 -27.32
N VAL A 24 4.37 2.40 -26.17
CA VAL A 24 3.89 3.41 -25.22
C VAL A 24 4.18 4.80 -25.75
N CYS A 25 3.14 5.64 -25.88
CA CYS A 25 3.24 7.01 -26.37
C CYS A 25 2.45 7.95 -25.47
N PHE A 26 3.11 8.96 -24.86
CA PHE A 26 2.45 10.03 -24.12
C PHE A 26 3.35 11.25 -23.96
N SER A 27 2.77 12.34 -23.48
CA SER A 27 3.53 13.52 -23.10
C SER A 27 3.04 14.08 -21.77
N VAL A 28 3.98 14.61 -20.97
CA VAL A 28 3.69 15.29 -19.69
C VAL A 28 4.16 16.73 -19.78
N GLU A 29 3.25 17.66 -19.53
CA GLU A 29 3.56 19.09 -19.55
C GLU A 29 4.35 19.51 -18.31
N PRO A 30 5.20 20.53 -18.41
CA PRO A 30 5.93 21.05 -17.26
C PRO A 30 5.00 21.49 -16.12
N GLY A 31 5.32 21.08 -14.89
CA GLY A 31 4.52 21.38 -13.71
C GLY A 31 3.25 20.55 -13.57
N ALA A 32 3.00 19.59 -14.46
CA ALA A 32 1.88 18.67 -14.31
C ALA A 32 2.06 17.74 -13.10
N PHE A 33 0.95 17.36 -12.48
CA PHE A 33 0.88 16.27 -11.51
C PHE A 33 0.24 15.07 -12.23
N THR A 34 1.08 14.13 -12.67
CA THR A 34 0.66 12.98 -13.48
C THR A 34 0.62 11.73 -12.65
N LEU A 35 -0.51 11.03 -12.68
CA LEU A 35 -0.70 9.72 -12.09
C LEU A 35 -0.48 8.63 -13.14
N LEU A 36 0.46 7.72 -12.90
CA LEU A 36 0.60 6.45 -13.62
C LEU A 36 -0.14 5.36 -12.85
N TYR A 37 -1.20 4.85 -13.44
CA TYR A 37 -2.02 3.79 -12.87
C TYR A 37 -1.97 2.53 -13.73
N GLY A 38 -2.25 1.37 -13.16
CA GLY A 38 -2.34 0.09 -13.86
C GLY A 38 -2.22 -1.09 -12.90
N ASP A 39 -2.57 -2.29 -13.37
CA ASP A 39 -2.49 -3.52 -12.60
C ASP A 39 -1.04 -3.90 -12.26
N SER A 40 -0.89 -4.76 -11.26
CA SER A 40 0.42 -5.34 -10.93
C SER A 40 0.96 -6.12 -12.13
N GLY A 41 2.24 -5.90 -12.48
CA GLY A 41 2.84 -6.52 -13.66
C GLY A 41 2.62 -5.79 -14.99
N SER A 42 1.87 -4.69 -15.05
CA SER A 42 1.64 -3.94 -16.30
C SER A 42 2.85 -3.15 -16.83
N GLY A 43 3.99 -3.17 -16.12
CA GLY A 43 5.23 -2.51 -16.55
C GLY A 43 5.48 -1.11 -15.98
N LYS A 44 4.69 -0.64 -14.99
CA LYS A 44 4.80 0.70 -14.39
C LYS A 44 6.20 1.01 -13.86
N SER A 45 6.72 0.18 -12.94
CA SER A 45 8.06 0.39 -12.36
C SER A 45 9.15 0.30 -13.42
N THR A 46 8.99 -0.57 -14.43
CA THR A 46 9.90 -0.64 -15.57
C THR A 46 9.93 0.67 -16.34
N LEU A 47 8.77 1.28 -16.61
CA LEU A 47 8.68 2.57 -17.27
C LEU A 47 9.33 3.68 -16.44
N LEU A 48 9.05 3.72 -15.11
CA LEU A 48 9.63 4.71 -14.20
C LEU A 48 11.16 4.61 -14.11
N CYS A 49 11.70 3.39 -14.03
CA CYS A 49 13.14 3.17 -14.01
C CYS A 49 13.83 3.70 -15.28
N HIS A 50 13.18 3.58 -16.45
CA HIS A 50 13.72 4.11 -17.71
C HIS A 50 13.64 5.64 -17.84
N MET A 51 12.88 6.32 -16.98
CA MET A 51 12.91 7.78 -16.89
C MET A 51 14.17 8.30 -16.22
N LYS A 52 14.94 7.44 -15.54
CA LYS A 52 16.21 7.79 -14.89
C LYS A 52 17.32 6.85 -15.39
N ARG A 53 18.30 7.41 -16.08
CA ARG A 53 19.32 6.63 -16.79
C ARG A 53 20.02 5.58 -15.90
N GLU A 54 20.39 5.98 -14.67
CA GLU A 54 21.14 5.14 -13.74
C GLU A 54 20.32 3.97 -13.18
N MET A 55 18.99 4.03 -13.35
CA MET A 55 18.06 3.01 -12.85
C MET A 55 17.52 2.10 -13.96
N ALA A 56 17.79 2.45 -15.22
CA ALA A 56 17.26 1.72 -16.37
C ALA A 56 17.76 0.26 -16.35
N PRO A 57 16.85 -0.72 -16.32
CA PRO A 57 17.23 -2.14 -16.36
C PRO A 57 17.85 -2.51 -17.71
N CYS A 58 18.69 -3.56 -17.71
CA CYS A 58 19.25 -4.11 -18.93
C CYS A 58 18.17 -4.82 -19.74
N GLY A 59 18.18 -4.65 -21.08
CA GLY A 59 17.24 -5.28 -21.98
C GLY A 59 17.21 -4.63 -23.36
N THR A 60 16.29 -5.10 -24.21
CA THR A 60 16.09 -4.54 -25.55
C THR A 60 15.06 -3.44 -25.50
N GLN A 61 15.44 -2.26 -26.01
CA GLN A 61 14.62 -1.06 -26.00
C GLN A 61 14.25 -0.67 -27.43
N THR A 62 13.02 -0.15 -27.61
CA THR A 62 12.56 0.47 -28.85
C THR A 62 11.97 1.86 -28.54
N GLY A 63 11.98 2.76 -29.53
CA GLY A 63 11.48 4.12 -29.32
C GLY A 63 12.41 5.00 -28.47
N LYS A 64 11.86 6.08 -27.88
CA LYS A 64 12.63 7.08 -27.13
C LYS A 64 11.84 7.66 -25.97
N ILE A 65 12.54 7.91 -24.85
CA ILE A 65 12.08 8.76 -23.74
C ILE A 65 12.92 10.03 -23.76
N GLU A 66 12.29 11.17 -23.97
CA GLU A 66 12.94 12.48 -24.06
C GLU A 66 12.47 13.39 -22.91
N ILE A 67 13.40 14.10 -22.31
CA ILE A 67 13.15 15.12 -21.27
C ILE A 67 13.75 16.43 -21.74
N GLY A 68 12.89 17.41 -22.02
CA GLY A 68 13.31 18.70 -22.58
C GLY A 68 14.04 18.57 -23.93
N GLY A 69 13.63 17.61 -24.76
CA GLY A 69 14.19 17.34 -26.07
C GLY A 69 15.50 16.55 -26.08
N VAL A 70 15.98 16.11 -24.91
CA VAL A 70 17.18 15.26 -24.79
C VAL A 70 16.75 13.85 -24.42
N ALA A 71 17.23 12.84 -25.15
CA ALA A 71 16.95 11.46 -24.84
C ALA A 71 17.59 11.08 -23.48
N VAL A 72 16.84 10.37 -22.61
CA VAL A 72 17.33 9.96 -21.28
C VAL A 72 18.60 9.12 -21.41
N SER A 73 18.69 8.26 -22.42
CA SER A 73 19.87 7.43 -22.71
C SER A 73 21.13 8.25 -23.09
N GLU A 74 20.97 9.48 -23.57
CA GLU A 74 22.05 10.37 -23.98
C GLU A 74 22.47 11.35 -22.88
N MET A 75 21.71 11.43 -21.77
CA MET A 75 22.08 12.28 -20.64
C MET A 75 23.33 11.75 -19.94
N THR A 76 24.17 12.67 -19.46
CA THR A 76 25.23 12.30 -18.51
C THR A 76 24.61 11.99 -17.13
N ASP A 77 25.30 11.20 -16.30
CA ASP A 77 24.83 10.87 -14.95
C ASP A 77 24.59 12.15 -14.12
N ARG A 78 25.46 13.15 -14.29
CA ARG A 78 25.30 14.46 -13.65
C ARG A 78 24.03 15.19 -14.10
N GLN A 79 23.71 15.16 -15.40
CA GLN A 79 22.49 15.78 -15.92
C GLN A 79 21.24 15.04 -15.44
N SER A 80 21.27 13.71 -15.44
CA SER A 80 20.18 12.88 -14.94
C SER A 80 19.94 13.16 -13.44
N ALA A 81 20.98 13.13 -12.61
CA ALA A 81 20.90 13.39 -11.18
C ALA A 81 20.36 14.80 -10.85
N GLN A 82 20.72 15.82 -11.64
CA GLN A 82 20.26 17.20 -11.42
C GLN A 82 18.84 17.47 -11.92
N LYS A 83 18.39 16.78 -12.99
CA LYS A 83 17.10 17.06 -13.60
C LYS A 83 15.98 16.21 -13.07
N ILE A 84 16.29 14.98 -12.63
CA ILE A 84 15.31 13.95 -12.31
C ILE A 84 15.56 13.43 -10.90
N GLY A 85 14.68 13.78 -9.96
CA GLY A 85 14.60 13.14 -8.65
C GLY A 85 13.84 11.82 -8.73
N TYR A 86 14.21 10.83 -7.93
CA TYR A 86 13.52 9.56 -7.83
C TYR A 86 13.27 9.18 -6.38
N VAL A 87 12.05 8.74 -6.07
CA VAL A 87 11.64 8.21 -4.78
C VAL A 87 10.96 6.87 -4.98
N GLY A 88 11.51 5.82 -4.39
CA GLY A 88 11.01 4.46 -4.55
C GLY A 88 10.11 3.99 -3.42
N GLN A 89 9.64 2.76 -3.57
CA GLN A 89 8.68 2.10 -2.70
C GLN A 89 9.24 1.78 -1.30
N MET A 90 10.55 1.48 -1.20
CA MET A 90 11.20 1.07 0.05
C MET A 90 12.14 2.16 0.57
N PRO A 91 11.73 2.95 1.59
CA PRO A 91 12.54 4.09 2.05
C PRO A 91 13.95 3.70 2.50
N GLN A 92 14.08 2.58 3.21
CA GLN A 92 15.35 2.14 3.78
C GLN A 92 16.40 1.71 2.75
N THR A 93 16.00 1.39 1.51
CA THR A 93 16.94 1.00 0.46
C THR A 93 17.58 2.19 -0.24
N GLN A 94 17.01 3.40 -0.07
CA GLN A 94 17.50 4.63 -0.67
C GLN A 94 18.37 5.45 0.27
N ILE A 95 18.19 5.30 1.59
CA ILE A 95 18.99 5.99 2.60
C ILE A 95 20.37 5.35 2.66
N VAL A 96 21.41 6.17 2.45
CA VAL A 96 22.81 5.74 2.34
C VAL A 96 23.60 6.08 3.59
N THR A 97 23.27 7.19 4.26
CA THR A 97 24.04 7.71 5.40
C THR A 97 23.37 7.39 6.73
N ASP A 98 24.15 7.49 7.81
CA ASP A 98 23.70 7.17 9.18
C ASP A 98 22.97 8.31 9.90
N THR A 99 23.04 9.54 9.37
CA THR A 99 22.41 10.73 9.98
C THR A 99 21.61 11.54 8.96
N VAL A 100 20.52 12.14 9.43
CA VAL A 100 19.58 12.89 8.59
C VAL A 100 20.23 14.04 7.84
N TRP A 101 21.04 14.87 8.53
CA TRP A 101 21.70 16.01 7.90
C TRP A 101 22.69 15.60 6.80
N HIS A 102 23.37 14.47 7.00
CA HIS A 102 24.32 13.94 6.03
C HIS A 102 23.60 13.37 4.80
N GLU A 103 22.47 12.67 5.02
CA GLU A 103 21.61 12.18 3.92
C GLU A 103 21.13 13.33 3.03
N LEU A 104 20.74 14.47 3.62
CA LEU A 104 20.36 15.67 2.86
C LEU A 104 21.54 16.29 2.10
N ALA A 105 22.77 16.22 2.63
CA ALA A 105 23.95 16.77 1.99
C ALA A 105 24.55 15.86 0.91
N PHE A 106 24.36 14.55 1.03
CA PHE A 106 25.04 13.51 0.26
C PHE A 106 24.98 13.72 -1.27
N GLY A 107 23.80 14.01 -1.82
CA GLY A 107 23.65 14.27 -3.25
C GLY A 107 24.38 15.52 -3.72
N LEU A 108 24.42 16.56 -2.90
CA LEU A 108 25.13 17.81 -3.20
C LEU A 108 26.66 17.64 -3.14
N GLU A 109 27.15 16.81 -2.22
CA GLU A 109 28.57 16.46 -2.10
C GLU A 109 29.05 15.73 -3.36
N ASN A 110 28.29 14.74 -3.81
CA ASN A 110 28.58 13.99 -5.04
C ASN A 110 28.57 14.88 -6.29
N LEU A 111 27.74 15.93 -6.31
CA LEU A 111 27.73 16.92 -7.37
C LEU A 111 28.86 17.94 -7.25
N GLY A 112 29.71 17.89 -6.21
CA GLY A 112 30.82 18.81 -5.98
C GLY A 112 30.37 20.25 -5.69
N GLN A 113 29.23 20.43 -5.00
CA GLN A 113 28.73 21.75 -4.62
C GLN A 113 29.61 22.37 -3.52
N SER A 114 29.69 23.70 -3.51
CA SER A 114 30.44 24.41 -2.46
C SER A 114 29.77 24.20 -1.08
N GLN A 115 30.59 24.20 -0.02
CA GLN A 115 30.12 24.03 1.35
C GLN A 115 29.05 25.09 1.73
N GLN A 116 29.21 26.32 1.24
CA GLN A 116 28.23 27.39 1.48
C GLN A 116 26.90 27.08 0.79
N THR A 117 26.91 26.59 -0.45
CA THR A 117 25.73 26.19 -1.19
C THR A 117 25.03 25.00 -0.51
N MET A 118 25.80 23.99 -0.08
CA MET A 118 25.27 22.82 0.61
C MET A 118 24.55 23.22 1.91
N ARG A 119 25.23 24.01 2.77
CA ARG A 119 24.62 24.47 4.04
C ARG A 119 23.31 25.21 3.81
N ARG A 120 23.26 26.12 2.82
CA ARG A 120 22.04 26.87 2.50
C ARG A 120 20.93 25.95 2.02
N ARG A 121 21.17 25.12 1.01
CA ARG A 121 20.12 24.25 0.43
C ARG A 121 19.63 23.22 1.43
N VAL A 122 20.51 22.63 2.23
CA VAL A 122 20.12 21.68 3.28
C VAL A 122 19.26 22.35 4.34
N ALA A 123 19.60 23.58 4.75
CA ALA A 123 18.78 24.32 5.69
C ALA A 123 17.40 24.70 5.12
N GLU A 124 17.38 25.17 3.85
CA GLU A 124 16.13 25.51 3.15
C GLU A 124 15.19 24.30 3.06
N ILE A 125 15.70 23.14 2.63
CA ILE A 125 14.88 21.94 2.47
C ILE A 125 14.45 21.36 3.83
N ALA A 126 15.33 21.40 4.84
CA ALA A 126 14.99 20.96 6.19
C ALA A 126 13.87 21.81 6.79
N HIS A 127 13.91 23.13 6.58
CA HIS A 127 12.84 24.04 7.00
C HIS A 127 11.54 23.80 6.20
N PHE A 128 11.63 23.64 4.89
CA PHE A 128 10.47 23.41 4.03
C PHE A 128 9.66 22.17 4.45
N PHE A 129 10.33 21.10 4.87
CA PHE A 129 9.68 19.85 5.30
C PHE A 129 9.52 19.71 6.82
N GLY A 130 9.94 20.69 7.64
CA GLY A 130 9.85 20.62 9.10
C GLY A 130 10.75 19.54 9.72
N ILE A 131 11.93 19.32 9.13
CA ILE A 131 12.88 18.27 9.55
C ILE A 131 13.73 18.69 10.74
N GLU A 132 13.71 19.96 11.16
CA GLU A 132 14.64 20.55 12.13
C GLU A 132 14.67 19.78 13.47
N SER A 133 13.54 19.29 13.94
CA SER A 133 13.46 18.59 15.25
C SER A 133 14.20 17.26 15.28
N TRP A 134 14.40 16.63 14.12
CA TRP A 134 15.12 15.35 13.98
C TRP A 134 16.34 15.41 13.03
N PHE A 135 16.76 16.62 12.67
CA PHE A 135 17.88 16.90 11.76
C PHE A 135 19.19 16.21 12.12
N ARG A 136 19.47 16.04 13.43
CA ARG A 136 20.69 15.41 13.94
C ARG A 136 20.51 13.95 14.38
N GLN A 137 19.32 13.40 14.18
CA GLN A 137 19.06 12.02 14.55
C GLN A 137 19.69 11.04 13.57
N LYS A 138 19.89 9.80 14.03
CA LYS A 138 20.28 8.70 13.16
C LYS A 138 19.12 8.27 12.27
N THR A 139 19.40 7.96 11.02
CA THR A 139 18.40 7.55 10.02
C THR A 139 17.71 6.24 10.40
N GLU A 140 18.40 5.33 11.09
CA GLU A 140 17.83 4.08 11.58
C GLU A 140 16.69 4.27 12.59
N THR A 141 16.71 5.35 13.39
CA THR A 141 15.72 5.63 14.45
C THR A 141 14.44 6.27 13.92
N LEU A 142 14.42 6.67 12.65
CA LEU A 142 13.27 7.33 12.03
C LEU A 142 12.12 6.36 11.78
N SER A 143 10.88 6.85 11.92
CA SER A 143 9.69 6.13 11.47
C SER A 143 9.67 5.96 9.95
N GLY A 144 8.84 5.04 9.44
CA GLY A 144 8.67 4.82 7.99
C GLY A 144 8.27 6.10 7.24
N GLY A 145 7.34 6.88 7.80
CA GLY A 145 6.93 8.16 7.22
C GLY A 145 8.05 9.21 7.21
N GLN A 146 8.83 9.30 8.30
CA GLN A 146 9.99 10.20 8.36
C GLN A 146 11.07 9.79 7.35
N LYS A 147 11.34 8.48 7.19
CA LYS A 147 12.28 7.97 6.18
C LYS A 147 11.84 8.34 4.76
N GLN A 148 10.55 8.19 4.46
CA GLN A 148 10.02 8.53 3.15
C GLN A 148 10.06 10.04 2.89
N LEU A 149 9.76 10.85 3.89
CA LEU A 149 9.90 12.31 3.80
C LEU A 149 11.37 12.73 3.64
N LEU A 150 12.30 12.04 4.30
CA LEU A 150 13.73 12.25 4.12
C LEU A 150 14.18 11.94 2.69
N ASN A 151 13.74 10.83 2.10
CA ASN A 151 14.03 10.48 0.70
C ASN A 151 13.51 11.55 -0.27
N LEU A 152 12.28 12.02 -0.04
CA LEU A 152 11.72 13.13 -0.82
C LEU A 152 12.56 14.40 -0.69
N ALA A 153 12.94 14.76 0.53
CA ALA A 153 13.78 15.93 0.80
C ALA A 153 15.19 15.79 0.16
N SER A 154 15.81 14.61 0.25
CA SER A 154 17.12 14.31 -0.35
C SER A 154 17.09 14.33 -1.88
N ALA A 155 15.98 13.94 -2.49
CA ALA A 155 15.80 14.09 -3.93
C ALA A 155 15.63 15.57 -4.33
N LEU A 156 14.88 16.35 -3.54
CA LEU A 156 14.55 17.74 -3.85
C LEU A 156 15.66 18.75 -3.53
N VAL A 157 16.58 18.45 -2.62
CA VAL A 157 17.71 19.33 -2.30
C VAL A 157 18.59 19.61 -3.51
N MET A 158 18.61 18.69 -4.49
CA MET A 158 19.30 18.86 -5.77
C MET A 158 18.54 19.78 -6.75
N GLN A 159 17.31 20.20 -6.40
CA GLN A 159 16.44 21.07 -7.20
C GLN A 159 16.08 20.46 -8.57
N PRO A 160 15.59 19.21 -8.62
CA PRO A 160 15.18 18.59 -9.86
C PRO A 160 13.97 19.31 -10.47
N GLN A 161 13.83 19.20 -11.79
CA GLN A 161 12.67 19.73 -12.51
C GLN A 161 11.52 18.71 -12.59
N ILE A 162 11.85 17.44 -12.47
CA ILE A 162 10.94 16.29 -12.52
C ILE A 162 11.20 15.42 -11.30
N LEU A 163 10.14 15.00 -10.66
CA LEU A 163 10.17 14.03 -9.58
C LEU A 163 9.38 12.79 -10.00
N VAL A 164 10.07 11.66 -10.09
CA VAL A 164 9.50 10.34 -10.38
C VAL A 164 9.34 9.59 -9.07
N LEU A 165 8.13 9.09 -8.80
CA LEU A 165 7.81 8.39 -7.56
C LEU A 165 7.14 7.04 -7.88
N ASP A 166 7.75 5.97 -7.36
CA ASP A 166 7.25 4.60 -7.53
C ASP A 166 6.64 4.08 -6.23
N GLU A 167 5.32 4.12 -6.12
CA GLU A 167 4.52 3.70 -4.96
C GLU A 167 5.06 4.21 -3.61
N PRO A 168 5.35 5.51 -3.48
CA PRO A 168 6.03 6.04 -2.30
C PRO A 168 5.20 5.93 -1.02
N MET A 169 3.88 5.77 -1.13
CA MET A 169 2.96 5.70 0.02
C MET A 169 2.64 4.26 0.45
N ALA A 170 3.09 3.23 -0.29
CA ALA A 170 2.74 1.83 -0.04
C ALA A 170 3.12 1.31 1.36
N GLN A 171 4.08 1.95 2.04
CA GLN A 171 4.53 1.56 3.38
C GLN A 171 4.05 2.48 4.50
N LEU A 172 3.29 3.52 4.17
CA LEU A 172 2.84 4.53 5.11
C LEU A 172 1.48 4.16 5.70
N ASP A 173 1.24 4.58 6.94
CA ASP A 173 -0.12 4.60 7.48
C ASP A 173 -0.94 5.74 6.83
N PRO A 174 -2.27 5.73 6.95
CA PRO A 174 -3.11 6.74 6.30
C PRO A 174 -2.77 8.19 6.67
N VAL A 175 -2.30 8.43 7.90
CA VAL A 175 -1.92 9.79 8.36
C VAL A 175 -0.62 10.22 7.70
N ALA A 176 0.40 9.36 7.73
CA ALA A 176 1.69 9.63 7.08
C ALA A 176 1.56 9.73 5.56
N ALA A 177 0.71 8.90 4.92
CA ALA A 177 0.42 8.97 3.49
C ALA A 177 -0.23 10.31 3.12
N GLY A 178 -1.24 10.76 3.87
CA GLY A 178 -1.86 12.06 3.67
C GLY A 178 -0.87 13.23 3.84
N GLN A 179 0.02 13.17 4.85
CA GLN A 179 1.07 14.18 5.05
C GLN A 179 2.08 14.20 3.88
N PHE A 180 2.49 13.02 3.42
CA PHE A 180 3.41 12.89 2.28
C PHE A 180 2.78 13.45 1.00
N LEU A 181 1.51 13.15 0.74
CA LEU A 181 0.78 13.65 -0.43
C LEU A 181 0.61 15.18 -0.38
N GLN A 182 0.34 15.76 0.79
CA GLN A 182 0.31 17.21 0.99
C GLN A 182 1.69 17.84 0.72
N ALA A 183 2.77 17.20 1.15
CA ALA A 183 4.13 17.63 0.85
C ALA A 183 4.41 17.63 -0.66
N LEU A 184 3.99 16.58 -1.39
CA LEU A 184 4.09 16.53 -2.86
C LEU A 184 3.29 17.62 -3.55
N LEU A 185 2.06 17.87 -3.11
CA LEU A 185 1.23 18.96 -3.64
C LEU A 185 1.88 20.32 -3.44
N ARG A 186 2.46 20.54 -2.27
CA ARG A 186 3.17 21.76 -1.94
C ARG A 186 4.40 21.94 -2.86
N VAL A 187 5.19 20.87 -3.06
CA VAL A 187 6.33 20.86 -4.00
C VAL A 187 5.89 21.20 -5.43
N ASN A 188 4.80 20.59 -5.90
CA ASN A 188 4.28 20.85 -7.24
C ASN A 188 3.81 22.30 -7.40
N ARG A 189 3.00 22.80 -6.44
CA ARG A 189 2.37 24.13 -6.54
C ARG A 189 3.33 25.29 -6.28
N GLU A 190 4.20 25.16 -5.25
CA GLU A 190 5.08 26.25 -4.83
C GLU A 190 6.41 26.26 -5.63
N LEU A 191 6.94 25.08 -5.98
CA LEU A 191 8.23 24.97 -6.69
C LEU A 191 8.07 24.69 -8.19
N GLY A 192 6.86 24.39 -8.66
CA GLY A 192 6.58 24.09 -10.06
C GLY A 192 7.18 22.77 -10.56
N VAL A 193 7.62 21.88 -9.68
CA VAL A 193 8.22 20.60 -10.05
C VAL A 193 7.16 19.70 -10.70
N THR A 194 7.51 19.13 -11.85
CA THR A 194 6.66 18.11 -12.50
C THR A 194 6.65 16.83 -11.67
N ILE A 195 5.48 16.36 -11.27
CA ILE A 195 5.33 15.13 -10.50
C ILE A 195 4.86 14.01 -11.42
N PHE A 196 5.59 12.91 -11.44
CA PHE A 196 5.22 11.67 -12.11
C PHE A 196 5.09 10.56 -11.06
N LEU A 197 3.87 10.32 -10.60
CA LEU A 197 3.56 9.45 -9.46
C LEU A 197 2.91 8.16 -9.95
N CYS A 198 3.49 7.01 -9.59
CA CYS A 198 2.83 5.71 -9.67
C CYS A 198 2.18 5.38 -8.33
N GLU A 199 0.88 5.09 -8.33
CA GLU A 199 0.14 4.68 -7.14
C GLU A 199 -1.03 3.76 -7.49
N HIS A 200 -1.37 2.88 -6.56
CA HIS A 200 -2.54 2.00 -6.67
C HIS A 200 -3.80 2.58 -6.01
N ASN A 201 -3.63 3.44 -5.02
CA ASN A 201 -4.75 4.05 -4.30
C ASN A 201 -5.25 5.29 -5.03
N LEU A 202 -6.32 5.13 -5.81
CA LEU A 202 -6.94 6.22 -6.56
C LEU A 202 -7.72 7.19 -5.68
N GLU A 203 -8.17 6.78 -4.47
CA GLU A 203 -9.03 7.58 -3.59
C GLU A 203 -8.41 8.95 -3.25
N GLU A 204 -7.11 8.97 -2.97
CA GLU A 204 -6.42 10.18 -2.54
C GLU A 204 -5.74 10.93 -3.69
N VAL A 205 -5.28 10.23 -4.73
CA VAL A 205 -4.45 10.82 -5.79
C VAL A 205 -5.28 11.34 -6.96
N LEU A 206 -6.35 10.65 -7.34
CA LEU A 206 -7.16 11.04 -8.50
C LEU A 206 -7.75 12.46 -8.39
N PRO A 207 -8.23 12.93 -7.20
CA PRO A 207 -8.75 14.29 -7.07
C PRO A 207 -7.74 15.42 -7.28
N ILE A 208 -6.44 15.12 -7.19
CA ILE A 208 -5.37 16.12 -7.18
C ILE A 208 -4.48 16.09 -8.42
N CYS A 209 -4.50 15.00 -9.19
CA CYS A 209 -3.71 14.91 -10.41
C CYS A 209 -4.35 15.71 -11.56
N SER A 210 -3.51 16.18 -12.48
CA SER A 210 -3.93 16.89 -13.69
C SER A 210 -4.04 15.97 -14.91
N GLN A 211 -3.33 14.83 -14.88
CA GLN A 211 -3.28 13.84 -15.95
C GLN A 211 -3.24 12.43 -15.35
N VAL A 212 -3.93 11.51 -15.97
CA VAL A 212 -3.89 10.07 -15.67
C VAL A 212 -3.38 9.34 -16.91
N LEU A 213 -2.38 8.49 -16.71
CA LEU A 213 -1.86 7.52 -17.66
C LEU A 213 -2.24 6.13 -17.15
N TYR A 214 -3.07 5.40 -17.91
CA TYR A 214 -3.47 4.05 -17.53
C TYR A 214 -2.75 3.02 -18.39
N LEU A 215 -1.94 2.20 -17.72
CA LEU A 215 -1.16 1.13 -18.35
C LEU A 215 -1.87 -0.22 -18.16
N LYS A 216 -2.23 -0.88 -19.25
CA LYS A 216 -2.85 -2.21 -19.25
C LYS A 216 -2.06 -3.14 -20.17
N ASP A 217 -1.64 -4.29 -19.65
CA ASP A 217 -0.93 -5.33 -20.40
C ASP A 217 0.28 -4.79 -21.22
N GLY A 218 1.07 -3.92 -20.60
CA GLY A 218 2.26 -3.32 -21.23
C GLY A 218 1.98 -2.24 -22.28
N THR A 219 0.73 -1.82 -22.46
CA THR A 219 0.33 -0.76 -23.40
C THR A 219 -0.37 0.39 -22.67
N LEU A 220 -0.32 1.58 -23.26
CA LEU A 220 -1.05 2.74 -22.73
C LEU A 220 -2.49 2.68 -23.21
N ALA A 221 -3.41 2.36 -22.29
CA ALA A 221 -4.84 2.24 -22.56
C ALA A 221 -5.57 3.58 -22.44
N PHE A 222 -5.05 4.53 -21.65
CA PHE A 222 -5.64 5.87 -21.51
C PHE A 222 -4.56 6.93 -21.22
N ASP A 223 -4.75 8.13 -21.78
CA ASP A 223 -4.00 9.35 -21.48
C ASP A 223 -4.97 10.54 -21.48
N GLY A 224 -5.12 11.21 -20.35
CA GLY A 224 -6.02 12.36 -20.28
C GLY A 224 -6.31 12.84 -18.86
N PRO A 225 -7.21 13.83 -18.70
CA PRO A 225 -7.58 14.35 -17.39
C PRO A 225 -8.42 13.35 -16.57
N PRO A 226 -8.41 13.45 -15.21
CA PRO A 226 -9.10 12.51 -14.32
C PRO A 226 -10.59 12.32 -14.62
N GLN A 227 -11.30 13.38 -15.00
CA GLN A 227 -12.72 13.30 -15.32
C GLN A 227 -12.99 12.46 -16.60
N ALA A 228 -12.15 12.63 -17.64
CA ALA A 228 -12.25 11.82 -18.85
C ALA A 228 -11.86 10.36 -18.57
N PHE A 229 -10.90 10.13 -17.67
CA PHE A 229 -10.55 8.79 -17.22
C PHE A 229 -11.74 8.10 -16.54
N LEU A 230 -12.41 8.76 -15.59
CA LEU A 230 -13.61 8.22 -14.94
C LEU A 230 -14.73 7.95 -15.95
N GLN A 231 -14.92 8.83 -16.93
CA GLN A 231 -15.93 8.65 -17.98
C GLN A 231 -15.64 7.44 -18.88
N ALA A 232 -14.37 7.25 -19.28
CA ALA A 232 -13.94 6.09 -20.05
C ALA A 232 -14.13 4.78 -19.27
N MET A 233 -13.75 4.80 -18.00
CA MET A 233 -13.83 3.63 -17.13
C MET A 233 -15.25 3.30 -16.66
N ALA A 234 -16.16 4.28 -16.61
CA ALA A 234 -17.58 4.06 -16.31
C ALA A 234 -18.31 3.26 -17.42
N GLN A 235 -17.73 3.20 -18.63
CA GLN A 235 -18.26 2.46 -19.77
C GLN A 235 -17.66 1.06 -19.89
N ASP A 236 -16.65 0.73 -19.10
CA ASP A 236 -15.99 -0.58 -19.10
C ASP A 236 -16.71 -1.49 -18.11
N ASP A 237 -17.28 -2.60 -18.59
CA ASP A 237 -18.00 -3.59 -17.77
C ASP A 237 -17.08 -4.46 -16.89
N GLU A 238 -15.76 -4.20 -16.84
CA GLU A 238 -14.82 -4.91 -15.98
C GLU A 238 -15.08 -4.57 -14.51
N THR A 239 -15.75 -5.47 -13.82
CA THR A 239 -16.14 -5.34 -12.38
C THR A 239 -14.94 -5.10 -11.45
N ASP A 240 -13.76 -5.60 -11.79
CA ASP A 240 -12.56 -5.44 -10.96
C ASP A 240 -12.05 -3.99 -10.99
N PHE A 241 -12.14 -3.33 -12.15
CA PHE A 241 -11.74 -1.93 -12.29
C PHE A 241 -12.67 -0.98 -11.53
N PHE A 242 -13.98 -1.19 -11.60
CA PHE A 242 -14.98 -0.39 -10.88
C PHE A 242 -14.66 -0.30 -9.38
N ARG A 243 -14.12 -1.38 -8.78
CA ARG A 243 -13.75 -1.43 -7.37
C ARG A 243 -12.50 -0.61 -7.03
N ALA A 244 -11.64 -0.38 -7.99
CA ALA A 244 -10.43 0.44 -7.80
C ALA A 244 -10.75 1.95 -7.79
N LEU A 245 -11.90 2.36 -8.36
CA LEU A 245 -12.31 3.76 -8.39
C LEU A 245 -12.58 4.31 -6.98
N PRO A 246 -12.35 5.61 -6.75
CA PRO A 246 -12.79 6.29 -5.54
C PRO A 246 -14.25 5.99 -5.23
N VAL A 247 -14.58 5.80 -3.96
CA VAL A 247 -15.95 5.44 -3.54
C VAL A 247 -16.98 6.48 -4.00
N ALA A 248 -16.61 7.75 -3.98
CA ALA A 248 -17.46 8.84 -4.50
C ALA A 248 -17.72 8.70 -6.00
N SER A 249 -16.70 8.29 -6.77
CA SER A 249 -16.82 8.05 -8.21
C SER A 249 -17.67 6.81 -8.51
N ARG A 250 -17.49 5.73 -7.74
CA ARG A 250 -18.36 4.54 -7.83
C ARG A 250 -19.82 4.88 -7.61
N LEU A 251 -20.10 5.73 -6.61
CA LEU A 251 -21.46 6.19 -6.33
C LEU A 251 -22.02 7.02 -7.49
N ALA A 252 -21.23 7.93 -8.05
CA ALA A 252 -21.63 8.74 -9.19
C ALA A 252 -21.99 7.89 -10.43
N VAL A 253 -21.14 6.90 -10.73
CA VAL A 253 -21.38 5.94 -11.83
C VAL A 253 -22.65 5.11 -11.58
N ALA A 254 -22.80 4.54 -10.38
CA ALA A 254 -23.95 3.73 -10.03
C ALA A 254 -25.28 4.51 -10.05
N LEU A 255 -25.25 5.79 -9.71
CA LEU A 255 -26.40 6.71 -9.84
C LEU A 255 -26.61 7.25 -11.26
N LYS A 256 -25.80 6.80 -12.24
CA LYS A 256 -25.84 7.27 -13.64
C LYS A 256 -25.70 8.78 -13.75
N GLN A 257 -24.88 9.38 -12.89
CA GLN A 257 -24.63 10.81 -12.94
C GLN A 257 -23.88 11.17 -14.23
N SER A 258 -24.26 12.29 -14.86
CA SER A 258 -23.46 12.89 -15.93
C SER A 258 -22.20 13.57 -15.36
N ALA A 259 -21.14 13.65 -16.17
CA ALA A 259 -19.95 14.41 -15.76
C ALA A 259 -20.29 15.87 -15.33
N PRO A 260 -19.57 16.44 -14.35
CA PRO A 260 -18.35 15.91 -13.69
C PRO A 260 -18.67 14.89 -12.58
N PHE A 261 -17.90 13.79 -12.56
CA PHE A 261 -18.01 12.77 -11.52
C PHE A 261 -17.45 13.26 -10.17
N ALA A 262 -18.09 12.84 -9.10
CA ALA A 262 -17.56 13.07 -7.76
C ALA A 262 -16.28 12.26 -7.54
N MET A 263 -15.23 12.89 -6.99
CA MET A 263 -13.94 12.26 -6.71
C MET A 263 -13.53 12.36 -5.24
N THR A 264 -14.23 13.16 -4.44
CA THR A 264 -13.92 13.38 -3.04
C THR A 264 -15.06 12.96 -2.12
N VAL A 265 -14.75 12.63 -0.87
CA VAL A 265 -15.77 12.33 0.17
C VAL A 265 -16.80 13.45 0.29
N GLN A 266 -16.38 14.73 0.21
CA GLN A 266 -17.29 15.88 0.28
C GLN A 266 -18.28 15.90 -0.89
N GLN A 267 -17.79 15.68 -2.12
CA GLN A 267 -18.64 15.59 -3.31
C GLN A 267 -19.57 14.38 -3.25
N GLY A 268 -19.04 13.21 -2.82
CA GLY A 268 -19.83 12.00 -2.61
C GLY A 268 -20.93 12.20 -1.57
N ARG A 269 -20.66 12.90 -0.46
CA ARG A 269 -21.67 13.24 0.55
C ARG A 269 -22.78 14.13 -0.02
N ALA A 270 -22.44 15.07 -0.90
CA ALA A 270 -23.44 15.89 -1.59
C ALA A 270 -24.35 15.02 -2.49
N LEU A 271 -23.78 14.05 -3.19
CA LEU A 271 -24.54 13.07 -3.99
C LEU A 271 -25.48 12.21 -3.12
N VAL A 272 -24.98 11.69 -2.00
CA VAL A 272 -25.82 10.93 -1.05
C VAL A 272 -27.01 11.76 -0.59
N LYS A 273 -26.76 13.05 -0.25
CA LYS A 273 -27.83 13.95 0.21
C LYS A 273 -28.87 14.22 -0.89
N GLN A 274 -28.43 14.40 -2.14
CA GLN A 274 -29.34 14.65 -3.28
C GLN A 274 -30.17 13.42 -3.67
N ASN A 275 -29.64 12.21 -3.46
CA ASN A 275 -30.27 10.95 -3.86
C ASN A 275 -30.70 10.09 -2.66
N ARG A 276 -30.95 10.72 -1.49
CA ARG A 276 -31.21 10.00 -0.24
C ARG A 276 -32.37 9.00 -0.35
N GLU A 277 -33.40 9.32 -1.12
CA GLU A 277 -34.57 8.46 -1.31
C GLU A 277 -34.28 7.16 -2.04
N LYS A 278 -33.22 7.15 -2.85
CA LYS A 278 -32.77 6.00 -3.65
C LYS A 278 -31.72 5.14 -2.93
N LEU A 279 -31.21 5.57 -1.79
CA LEU A 279 -30.07 4.97 -1.11
C LEU A 279 -30.51 4.35 0.22
N HIS A 280 -30.37 3.05 0.35
CA HIS A 280 -30.73 2.30 1.54
C HIS A 280 -29.58 1.38 1.98
N ALA A 281 -29.51 1.13 3.29
CA ALA A 281 -28.59 0.11 3.81
C ALA A 281 -29.23 -1.27 3.72
N LYS A 282 -28.43 -2.27 3.29
CA LYS A 282 -28.83 -3.67 3.41
C LYS A 282 -28.89 -4.07 4.87
N SER A 283 -30.01 -4.66 5.29
CA SER A 283 -30.11 -5.27 6.61
C SER A 283 -29.18 -6.49 6.66
N LYS A 284 -28.15 -6.45 7.49
CA LYS A 284 -27.36 -7.64 7.87
C LYS A 284 -27.70 -7.97 9.31
N GLU A 285 -27.91 -9.26 9.59
CA GLU A 285 -28.07 -9.76 10.95
C GLU A 285 -26.77 -9.50 11.73
N ALA A 286 -26.91 -9.03 12.97
CA ALA A 286 -25.80 -8.86 13.89
C ALA A 286 -25.11 -10.22 14.13
N SER A 287 -23.79 -10.25 14.08
CA SER A 287 -23.05 -11.48 14.37
C SER A 287 -23.21 -11.80 15.86
N LYS A 288 -23.67 -13.00 16.19
CA LYS A 288 -23.81 -13.44 17.58
C LYS A 288 -22.43 -13.49 18.22
N GLN A 289 -22.33 -13.04 19.47
CA GLN A 289 -21.10 -13.20 20.27
C GLN A 289 -20.79 -14.71 20.38
N PRO A 290 -19.52 -15.11 20.17
CA PRO A 290 -19.15 -16.52 20.30
C PRO A 290 -19.30 -16.97 21.76
N GLU A 291 -20.07 -18.01 21.99
CA GLU A 291 -20.20 -18.68 23.31
C GLU A 291 -19.00 -19.58 23.62
N GLU A 292 -18.07 -19.73 22.68
CA GLU A 292 -16.94 -20.65 22.77
C GLU A 292 -15.74 -20.05 23.51
N LYS A 293 -14.88 -20.93 24.02
CA LYS A 293 -13.62 -20.53 24.66
C LYS A 293 -12.65 -19.98 23.59
N PRO A 294 -11.88 -18.90 23.89
CA PRO A 294 -10.94 -18.34 22.93
C PRO A 294 -9.82 -19.33 22.56
N LEU A 295 -9.47 -19.39 21.29
CA LEU A 295 -8.30 -20.13 20.79
C LEU A 295 -6.98 -19.50 21.22
N LEU A 296 -6.96 -18.16 21.28
CA LEU A 296 -5.82 -17.38 21.70
C LEU A 296 -6.30 -16.28 22.65
N GLN A 297 -5.72 -16.21 23.83
CA GLN A 297 -6.05 -15.19 24.81
C GLN A 297 -4.77 -14.61 25.40
N ALA A 298 -4.64 -13.31 25.30
CA ALA A 298 -3.61 -12.51 25.94
C ALA A 298 -4.23 -11.62 27.02
N LYS A 299 -3.61 -11.54 28.20
CA LYS A 299 -4.07 -10.73 29.32
C LYS A 299 -2.92 -9.97 29.95
N GLY A 300 -3.03 -8.65 29.97
CA GLY A 300 -2.13 -7.74 30.68
C GLY A 300 -0.68 -7.84 30.22
N LEU A 301 -0.43 -7.93 28.90
CA LEU A 301 0.93 -8.08 28.39
C LEU A 301 1.71 -6.78 28.45
N TRP A 302 2.93 -6.87 28.95
CA TRP A 302 3.93 -5.81 28.92
C TRP A 302 5.17 -6.32 28.22
N PHE A 303 5.63 -5.59 27.19
CA PHE A 303 6.80 -5.96 26.42
C PHE A 303 7.63 -4.74 26.03
N ARG A 304 8.95 -4.87 26.13
CA ARG A 304 9.97 -3.97 25.59
C ARG A 304 11.15 -4.78 25.05
N TYR A 305 11.83 -4.26 24.05
CA TYR A 305 12.99 -4.94 23.45
C TYR A 305 14.21 -4.91 24.39
N GLU A 306 14.52 -3.77 24.97
CA GLU A 306 15.66 -3.57 25.88
C GLU A 306 15.20 -2.98 27.22
N THR A 307 15.95 -3.28 28.27
CA THR A 307 15.58 -2.91 29.64
C THR A 307 15.49 -1.39 29.85
N GLU A 308 16.27 -0.62 29.12
CA GLU A 308 16.33 0.85 29.21
C GLU A 308 15.29 1.54 28.31
N GLN A 309 14.65 0.81 27.40
CA GLN A 309 13.65 1.36 26.48
C GLN A 309 12.24 1.40 27.12
N ASN A 310 11.39 2.25 26.57
CA ASN A 310 9.98 2.30 26.92
C ASN A 310 9.27 1.00 26.52
N PHE A 311 8.23 0.65 27.28
CA PHE A 311 7.38 -0.47 26.91
C PHE A 311 6.67 -0.20 25.58
N VAL A 312 6.79 -1.17 24.65
CA VAL A 312 6.09 -1.17 23.35
C VAL A 312 4.67 -1.71 23.51
N LEU A 313 4.49 -2.73 24.39
CA LEU A 313 3.16 -3.19 24.80
C LEU A 313 2.95 -2.84 26.27
N ARG A 314 1.78 -2.28 26.59
CA ARG A 314 1.41 -1.80 27.92
C ARG A 314 0.01 -2.30 28.27
N ASP A 315 -0.09 -3.19 29.27
CA ASP A 315 -1.37 -3.79 29.68
C ASP A 315 -2.22 -4.31 28.51
N TRP A 316 -1.54 -4.83 27.47
CA TRP A 316 -2.15 -5.23 26.23
C TRP A 316 -2.96 -6.53 26.42
N SER A 317 -4.24 -6.49 26.09
CA SER A 317 -5.15 -7.62 26.26
C SER A 317 -6.02 -7.82 25.02
N LEU A 318 -6.18 -9.09 24.58
CA LEU A 318 -7.01 -9.46 23.44
C LEU A 318 -7.40 -10.93 23.49
N SER A 319 -8.56 -11.27 22.91
CA SER A 319 -9.01 -12.65 22.74
C SER A 319 -9.42 -12.91 21.29
N LEU A 320 -8.99 -14.03 20.71
CA LEU A 320 -9.38 -14.51 19.38
C LEU A 320 -10.21 -15.78 19.55
N TYR A 321 -11.39 -15.80 18.95
CA TYR A 321 -12.36 -16.91 19.06
C TYR A 321 -12.37 -17.78 17.82
N PRO A 322 -12.84 -19.05 17.92
CA PRO A 322 -12.95 -19.95 16.77
C PRO A 322 -13.80 -19.37 15.63
N GLY A 323 -13.33 -19.56 14.39
CA GLY A 323 -14.05 -19.12 13.20
C GLY A 323 -14.27 -17.60 13.10
N GLN A 324 -13.41 -16.79 13.72
CA GLN A 324 -13.50 -15.34 13.77
C GLN A 324 -12.36 -14.69 12.97
N ILE A 325 -12.71 -13.65 12.23
CA ILE A 325 -11.74 -12.70 11.65
C ILE A 325 -11.70 -11.45 12.55
N HIS A 326 -10.58 -11.22 13.21
CA HIS A 326 -10.38 -10.10 14.11
C HIS A 326 -9.29 -9.16 13.55
N ALA A 327 -9.65 -7.93 13.26
CA ALA A 327 -8.72 -6.91 12.77
C ALA A 327 -8.17 -6.06 13.93
N LEU A 328 -6.87 -5.75 13.87
CA LEU A 328 -6.22 -4.77 14.75
C LEU A 328 -5.76 -3.58 13.92
N VAL A 329 -6.32 -2.42 14.19
CA VAL A 329 -5.98 -1.16 13.54
C VAL A 329 -5.26 -0.21 14.49
N GLY A 330 -4.51 0.76 13.97
CA GLY A 330 -3.79 1.75 14.77
C GLY A 330 -2.63 2.36 13.98
N GLY A 331 -2.06 3.47 14.45
CA GLY A 331 -0.95 4.17 13.80
C GLY A 331 0.34 3.34 13.71
N ASN A 332 1.28 3.77 12.88
CA ASN A 332 2.60 3.16 12.81
C ASN A 332 3.35 3.34 14.14
N GLY A 333 4.13 2.32 14.53
CA GLY A 333 4.92 2.35 15.75
C GLY A 333 4.13 2.11 17.04
N CYS A 334 2.80 1.93 17.01
CA CYS A 334 2.02 1.66 18.24
C CYS A 334 2.21 0.23 18.80
N GLY A 335 2.97 -0.66 18.11
CA GLY A 335 3.34 -1.99 18.61
C GLY A 335 2.58 -3.17 18.00
N LYS A 336 1.85 -3.01 16.88
CA LYS A 336 1.03 -4.07 16.26
C LYS A 336 1.84 -5.31 15.86
N SER A 337 2.92 -5.14 15.11
CA SER A 337 3.80 -6.25 14.70
C SER A 337 4.48 -6.91 15.91
N THR A 338 4.83 -6.12 16.94
CA THR A 338 5.34 -6.63 18.21
C THR A 338 4.29 -7.49 18.93
N ALA A 339 3.03 -7.06 18.93
CA ALA A 339 1.92 -7.85 19.49
C ALA A 339 1.78 -9.20 18.76
N LEU A 340 1.85 -9.21 17.42
CA LEU A 340 1.83 -10.45 16.63
C LEU A 340 3.01 -11.37 16.95
N ALA A 341 4.23 -10.83 17.08
CA ALA A 341 5.42 -11.60 17.44
C ALA A 341 5.32 -12.20 18.85
N VAL A 342 4.72 -11.48 19.80
CA VAL A 342 4.45 -11.98 21.16
C VAL A 342 3.33 -13.03 21.14
N LEU A 343 2.27 -12.82 20.35
CA LEU A 343 1.16 -13.78 20.23
C LEU A 343 1.59 -15.07 19.54
N SER A 344 2.47 -15.02 18.55
CA SER A 344 3.01 -16.20 17.86
C SER A 344 3.98 -17.01 18.74
N GLY A 345 4.58 -16.37 19.74
CA GLY A 345 5.59 -16.98 20.63
C GLY A 345 7.03 -16.69 20.19
N GLY A 346 7.24 -15.87 19.16
CA GLY A 346 8.57 -15.42 18.76
C GLY A 346 9.23 -14.47 19.77
N LEU A 347 8.41 -13.77 20.56
CA LEU A 347 8.86 -12.92 21.68
C LEU A 347 8.13 -13.30 22.96
N SER A 348 8.83 -13.18 24.11
CA SER A 348 8.26 -13.46 25.44
C SER A 348 7.97 -12.16 26.17
N PRO A 349 6.72 -11.92 26.65
CA PRO A 349 6.39 -10.72 27.40
C PRO A 349 7.04 -10.75 28.79
N GLN A 350 7.43 -9.58 29.31
CA GLN A 350 7.97 -9.45 30.66
C GLN A 350 6.89 -9.59 31.73
N ARG A 351 5.62 -9.22 31.41
CA ARG A 351 4.47 -9.38 32.31
C ARG A 351 3.24 -9.81 31.51
N GLY A 352 2.28 -10.41 32.24
CA GLY A 352 1.03 -10.89 31.65
C GLY A 352 1.05 -12.38 31.32
N LYS A 353 -0.02 -12.86 30.71
CA LYS A 353 -0.18 -14.30 30.39
C LYS A 353 -0.79 -14.46 29.00
N ILE A 354 -0.29 -15.46 28.26
CA ILE A 354 -0.84 -15.89 26.98
C ILE A 354 -1.28 -17.34 27.10
N LYS A 355 -2.54 -17.60 26.75
CA LYS A 355 -3.08 -18.95 26.60
C LYS A 355 -3.28 -19.24 25.11
N ARG A 356 -2.66 -20.29 24.61
CA ARG A 356 -2.81 -20.78 23.24
C ARG A 356 -3.47 -22.14 23.30
N ALA A 357 -4.75 -22.23 22.91
CA ALA A 357 -5.49 -23.49 22.86
C ALA A 357 -5.30 -24.20 21.50
N ALA A 358 -4.68 -23.55 20.51
CA ALA A 358 -4.43 -24.09 19.18
C ALA A 358 -3.08 -23.61 18.64
N GLN A 359 -2.59 -24.35 17.63
CA GLN A 359 -1.40 -23.95 16.86
C GLN A 359 -1.66 -22.63 16.13
N THR A 360 -0.67 -21.74 16.16
CA THR A 360 -0.67 -20.45 15.46
C THR A 360 0.39 -20.43 14.38
N THR A 361 0.16 -19.71 13.29
CA THR A 361 1.15 -19.37 12.28
C THR A 361 1.18 -17.87 12.06
N LEU A 362 2.34 -17.31 11.71
CA LEU A 362 2.55 -15.88 11.52
C LEU A 362 2.98 -15.59 10.09
N LEU A 363 2.24 -14.73 9.40
CA LEU A 363 2.66 -14.05 8.18
C LEU A 363 3.40 -12.78 8.56
N LEU A 364 4.68 -12.70 8.19
CA LEU A 364 5.51 -11.52 8.45
C LEU A 364 5.22 -10.40 7.44
N GLN A 365 5.40 -9.15 7.88
CA GLN A 365 5.28 -7.97 7.03
C GLN A 365 6.31 -8.00 5.88
N ASP A 366 7.56 -8.34 6.16
CA ASP A 366 8.55 -8.65 5.12
C ASP A 366 8.48 -10.13 4.76
N THR A 367 7.73 -10.43 3.71
CA THR A 367 7.55 -11.79 3.23
C THR A 367 8.83 -12.42 2.69
N ARG A 368 9.89 -11.65 2.36
CA ARG A 368 11.18 -12.20 1.91
C ARG A 368 11.80 -13.10 2.97
N ALA A 369 11.68 -12.71 4.24
CA ALA A 369 12.20 -13.48 5.36
C ALA A 369 11.51 -14.85 5.57
N MET A 370 10.40 -15.10 4.87
CA MET A 370 9.66 -16.35 4.98
C MET A 370 10.14 -17.44 4.01
N PHE A 371 10.97 -17.11 3.04
CA PHE A 371 11.43 -18.05 1.99
C PHE A 371 12.90 -18.38 2.16
N GLY A 372 13.20 -19.68 2.18
CA GLY A 372 14.56 -20.22 2.29
C GLY A 372 14.98 -21.08 1.11
N TYR A 373 14.06 -21.41 0.20
CA TYR A 373 14.33 -22.23 -0.98
C TYR A 373 14.38 -21.38 -2.26
N ASP A 374 14.99 -21.96 -3.29
CA ASP A 374 15.20 -21.34 -4.60
C ASP A 374 13.97 -21.35 -5.51
N SER A 375 12.89 -22.04 -5.12
CA SER A 375 11.61 -21.99 -5.84
C SER A 375 10.41 -22.02 -4.88
N ILE A 376 9.32 -21.39 -5.32
CA ILE A 376 8.05 -21.37 -4.59
C ILE A 376 7.55 -22.82 -4.37
N GLU A 377 7.70 -23.69 -5.36
CA GLU A 377 7.29 -25.10 -5.24
C GLU A 377 8.00 -25.81 -4.09
N LYS A 378 9.33 -25.74 -4.04
CA LYS A 378 10.12 -26.42 -3.00
C LYS A 378 9.75 -25.90 -1.60
N GLU A 379 9.56 -24.60 -1.48
CA GLU A 379 9.16 -23.96 -0.23
C GLU A 379 7.82 -24.49 0.28
N LEU A 380 6.82 -24.49 -0.60
CA LEU A 380 5.47 -24.92 -0.23
C LEU A 380 5.36 -26.43 -0.02
N ARG A 381 6.04 -27.27 -0.84
CA ARG A 381 6.10 -28.71 -0.66
C ARG A 381 6.74 -29.09 0.67
N HIS A 382 7.90 -28.51 0.96
CA HIS A 382 8.56 -28.73 2.25
C HIS A 382 7.64 -28.38 3.43
N THR A 383 6.93 -27.28 3.34
CA THR A 383 5.97 -26.89 4.39
C THR A 383 4.83 -27.90 4.49
N ALA A 384 4.21 -28.29 3.37
CA ALA A 384 3.11 -29.24 3.36
C ALA A 384 3.52 -30.62 3.92
N GLU A 385 4.72 -31.09 3.60
CA GLU A 385 5.29 -32.35 4.10
C GLU A 385 5.58 -32.26 5.60
N THR A 386 6.23 -31.19 6.04
CA THR A 386 6.59 -30.98 7.45
C THR A 386 5.37 -30.98 8.37
N PHE A 387 4.26 -30.39 7.91
CA PHE A 387 3.03 -30.27 8.70
C PHE A 387 1.94 -31.29 8.31
N GLY A 388 2.22 -32.25 7.42
CA GLY A 388 1.26 -33.30 7.02
C GLY A 388 0.04 -32.76 6.27
N GLN A 389 0.18 -31.67 5.50
CA GLN A 389 -0.91 -30.98 4.80
C GLN A 389 -0.93 -31.22 3.28
N GLN A 390 -0.34 -32.32 2.81
CA GLN A 390 -0.26 -32.63 1.37
C GLN A 390 -1.67 -32.70 0.72
N ALA A 391 -2.67 -33.15 1.44
CA ALA A 391 -4.05 -33.23 0.95
C ALA A 391 -4.67 -31.85 0.64
N GLN A 392 -4.14 -30.75 1.20
CA GLN A 392 -4.61 -29.38 0.94
C GLN A 392 -3.86 -28.70 -0.21
N TRP A 393 -2.85 -29.33 -0.77
CA TRP A 393 -1.96 -28.76 -1.78
C TRP A 393 -2.71 -28.10 -2.94
N ASP A 394 -3.50 -28.89 -3.68
CA ASP A 394 -4.21 -28.38 -4.87
C ASP A 394 -5.23 -27.28 -4.52
N THR A 395 -5.91 -27.41 -3.39
CA THR A 395 -6.86 -26.42 -2.91
C THR A 395 -6.19 -25.08 -2.63
N VAL A 396 -5.04 -25.10 -1.92
CA VAL A 396 -4.31 -23.88 -1.57
C VAL A 396 -3.69 -23.25 -2.81
N LEU A 397 -3.08 -24.03 -3.70
CA LEU A 397 -2.47 -23.50 -4.92
C LEU A 397 -3.49 -22.85 -5.85
N SER A 398 -4.62 -23.53 -6.05
CA SER A 398 -5.70 -23.00 -6.89
C SER A 398 -6.29 -21.71 -6.31
N ALA A 399 -6.58 -21.70 -5.01
CA ALA A 399 -7.11 -20.52 -4.32
C ALA A 399 -6.13 -19.33 -4.39
N MET A 400 -4.81 -19.58 -4.32
CA MET A 400 -3.77 -18.56 -4.38
C MET A 400 -3.28 -18.24 -5.80
N ARG A 401 -3.76 -18.96 -6.82
CA ARG A 401 -3.32 -18.83 -8.23
C ARG A 401 -1.79 -18.86 -8.35
N LEU A 402 -1.18 -19.91 -7.78
CA LEU A 402 0.29 -20.05 -7.75
C LEU A 402 0.81 -21.08 -8.74
N THR A 403 -0.05 -21.79 -9.47
CA THR A 403 0.32 -22.90 -10.34
C THR A 403 1.39 -22.52 -11.37
N GLU A 404 1.28 -21.35 -11.98
CA GLU A 404 2.24 -20.85 -12.99
C GLU A 404 3.54 -20.31 -12.37
N LEU A 405 3.52 -20.02 -11.07
CA LEU A 405 4.65 -19.42 -10.35
C LEU A 405 5.50 -20.43 -9.58
N LEU A 406 5.12 -21.71 -9.58
CA LEU A 406 5.78 -22.75 -8.79
C LEU A 406 7.28 -22.87 -9.08
N GLY A 407 7.68 -22.75 -10.35
CA GLY A 407 9.08 -22.83 -10.78
C GLY A 407 9.88 -21.55 -10.55
N CYS A 408 9.22 -20.43 -10.19
CA CYS A 408 9.88 -19.14 -10.02
C CYS A 408 10.62 -19.07 -8.69
N HIS A 409 11.72 -18.29 -8.67
CA HIS A 409 12.38 -17.93 -7.41
C HIS A 409 11.49 -16.91 -6.66
N PRO A 410 11.32 -17.02 -5.30
CA PRO A 410 10.46 -16.13 -4.55
C PRO A 410 10.82 -14.64 -4.65
N TYR A 411 12.04 -14.32 -5.02
CA TYR A 411 12.49 -12.92 -5.18
C TYR A 411 12.30 -12.37 -6.60
N ASP A 412 12.03 -13.24 -7.57
CA ASP A 412 11.83 -12.86 -8.98
C ASP A 412 10.36 -12.62 -9.35
N VAL A 413 9.45 -12.83 -8.39
CA VAL A 413 8.02 -12.56 -8.55
C VAL A 413 7.64 -11.19 -7.97
N SER A 414 6.52 -10.63 -8.42
CA SER A 414 5.98 -9.35 -7.90
C SER A 414 5.70 -9.42 -6.38
N VAL A 415 5.60 -8.26 -5.75
CA VAL A 415 5.30 -8.17 -4.30
C VAL A 415 3.99 -8.89 -3.96
N GLY A 416 2.94 -8.69 -4.77
CA GLY A 416 1.63 -9.34 -4.55
C GLY A 416 1.67 -10.86 -4.73
N GLU A 417 2.41 -11.36 -5.72
CA GLU A 417 2.60 -12.81 -5.93
C GLU A 417 3.36 -13.45 -4.78
N ARG A 418 4.42 -12.80 -4.32
CA ARG A 418 5.18 -13.25 -3.15
C ARG A 418 4.32 -13.25 -1.89
N GLN A 419 3.45 -12.26 -1.71
CA GLN A 419 2.51 -12.21 -0.59
C GLN A 419 1.53 -13.40 -0.64
N ARG A 420 0.98 -13.73 -1.83
CA ARG A 420 0.12 -14.91 -2.00
C ARG A 420 0.86 -16.21 -1.70
N ALA A 421 2.11 -16.33 -2.14
CA ALA A 421 2.94 -17.51 -1.83
C ALA A 421 3.22 -17.64 -0.32
N ALA A 422 3.51 -16.53 0.36
CA ALA A 422 3.72 -16.52 1.82
C ALA A 422 2.44 -16.88 2.58
N LEU A 423 1.28 -16.42 2.13
CA LEU A 423 -0.01 -16.79 2.71
C LEU A 423 -0.34 -18.27 2.46
N ALA A 424 -0.03 -18.80 1.27
CA ALA A 424 -0.14 -20.23 0.97
C ALA A 424 0.72 -21.07 1.93
N LYS A 425 1.96 -20.63 2.19
CA LYS A 425 2.83 -21.27 3.19
C LYS A 425 2.17 -21.31 4.57
N CYS A 426 1.60 -20.18 5.03
CA CYS A 426 0.88 -20.15 6.30
C CYS A 426 -0.30 -21.12 6.34
N LEU A 427 -1.05 -21.25 5.25
CA LEU A 427 -2.18 -22.18 5.16
C LEU A 427 -1.74 -23.64 5.22
N LEU A 428 -0.62 -23.98 4.58
CA LEU A 428 -0.05 -25.32 4.56
C LEU A 428 0.60 -25.74 5.90
N THR A 429 0.64 -24.87 6.91
CA THR A 429 0.98 -25.30 8.29
C THR A 429 -0.17 -26.03 9.00
N GLY A 430 -1.39 -25.96 8.49
CA GLY A 430 -2.57 -26.52 9.15
C GLY A 430 -3.00 -25.82 10.44
N ALA A 431 -2.40 -24.67 10.78
CA ALA A 431 -2.69 -23.92 12.00
C ALA A 431 -4.15 -23.47 12.06
N LYS A 432 -4.78 -23.55 13.24
CA LYS A 432 -6.16 -23.10 13.47
C LYS A 432 -6.27 -21.58 13.64
N ALA A 433 -5.19 -20.90 14.05
CA ALA A 433 -5.15 -19.45 14.19
C ALA A 433 -4.06 -18.88 13.28
N LEU A 434 -4.45 -18.06 12.33
CA LEU A 434 -3.60 -17.35 11.38
C LEU A 434 -3.37 -15.92 11.93
N LEU A 435 -2.12 -15.57 12.17
CA LEU A 435 -1.70 -14.22 12.57
C LEU A 435 -1.09 -13.55 11.34
N LEU A 436 -1.68 -12.45 10.87
CA LEU A 436 -1.30 -11.85 9.58
C LEU A 436 -0.88 -10.39 9.80
N ASP A 437 0.37 -10.06 9.44
CA ASP A 437 0.88 -8.70 9.50
C ASP A 437 0.83 -8.07 8.12
N GLU A 438 -0.08 -7.10 7.92
CA GLU A 438 -0.33 -6.37 6.68
C GLU A 438 -0.52 -7.29 5.44
N PRO A 439 -1.50 -8.22 5.46
CA PRO A 439 -1.62 -9.26 4.42
C PRO A 439 -1.94 -8.72 3.02
N THR A 440 -2.43 -7.48 2.89
CA THR A 440 -2.81 -6.86 1.61
C THR A 440 -1.83 -5.80 1.11
N LYS A 441 -0.68 -5.67 1.76
CA LYS A 441 0.32 -4.67 1.42
C LYS A 441 0.87 -4.87 0.01
N GLY A 442 0.86 -3.79 -0.81
CA GLY A 442 1.33 -3.84 -2.20
C GLY A 442 0.44 -4.65 -3.15
N MET A 443 -0.80 -4.94 -2.76
CA MET A 443 -1.79 -5.61 -3.61
C MET A 443 -2.70 -4.59 -4.30
N ASP A 444 -3.02 -4.84 -5.57
CA ASP A 444 -4.09 -4.15 -6.28
C ASP A 444 -5.49 -4.57 -5.78
N ALA A 445 -6.53 -3.89 -6.22
CA ALA A 445 -7.91 -4.12 -5.77
C ALA A 445 -8.38 -5.57 -5.99
N ARG A 446 -7.97 -6.18 -7.12
CA ARG A 446 -8.29 -7.56 -7.48
C ARG A 446 -7.64 -8.56 -6.53
N ALA A 447 -6.34 -8.40 -6.26
CA ALA A 447 -5.60 -9.26 -5.34
C ALA A 447 -6.12 -9.15 -3.90
N LYS A 448 -6.49 -7.93 -3.44
CA LYS A 448 -7.14 -7.72 -2.14
C LYS A 448 -8.45 -8.48 -2.02
N GLN A 449 -9.31 -8.45 -3.05
CA GLN A 449 -10.55 -9.19 -3.05
C GLN A 449 -10.34 -10.71 -2.99
N GLN A 450 -9.38 -11.23 -3.75
CA GLN A 450 -9.04 -12.66 -3.71
C GLN A 450 -8.55 -13.07 -2.32
N THR A 451 -7.73 -12.23 -1.70
CA THR A 451 -7.28 -12.44 -0.32
C THR A 451 -8.45 -12.43 0.66
N ALA A 452 -9.41 -11.51 0.52
CA ALA A 452 -10.61 -11.48 1.33
C ALA A 452 -11.44 -12.77 1.20
N GLN A 453 -11.69 -13.22 -0.04
CA GLN A 453 -12.41 -14.47 -0.31
C GLN A 453 -11.73 -15.67 0.33
N LEU A 454 -10.39 -15.75 0.26
CA LEU A 454 -9.63 -16.80 0.89
C LEU A 454 -9.73 -16.78 2.42
N LEU A 455 -9.61 -15.61 3.05
CA LEU A 455 -9.74 -15.49 4.49
C LEU A 455 -11.16 -15.86 4.96
N TYR A 456 -12.19 -15.54 4.17
CA TYR A 456 -13.55 -16.04 4.40
C TYR A 456 -13.64 -17.57 4.27
N ALA A 457 -13.00 -18.17 3.26
CA ALA A 457 -12.97 -19.63 3.13
C ALA A 457 -12.25 -20.29 4.33
N CYS A 458 -11.16 -19.69 4.81
CA CYS A 458 -10.48 -20.15 6.03
C CYS A 458 -11.40 -20.11 7.26
N LYS A 459 -12.17 -19.03 7.42
CA LYS A 459 -13.18 -18.90 8.48
C LYS A 459 -14.25 -19.98 8.38
N GLN A 460 -14.79 -20.24 7.19
CA GLN A 460 -15.78 -21.30 6.93
C GLN A 460 -15.24 -22.70 7.31
N MET A 461 -13.95 -22.93 7.15
CA MET A 461 -13.25 -24.15 7.57
C MET A 461 -12.97 -24.19 9.09
N GLY A 462 -13.51 -23.25 9.89
CA GLY A 462 -13.29 -23.17 11.34
C GLY A 462 -11.91 -22.61 11.76
N ARG A 463 -11.15 -22.02 10.83
CA ARG A 463 -9.90 -21.30 11.16
C ARG A 463 -10.23 -19.90 11.63
N SER A 464 -9.42 -19.36 12.52
CA SER A 464 -9.53 -17.99 13.00
C SER A 464 -8.40 -17.15 12.45
N VAL A 465 -8.69 -15.91 12.13
CA VAL A 465 -7.72 -14.96 11.57
C VAL A 465 -7.61 -13.76 12.50
N PHE A 466 -6.39 -13.45 12.89
CA PHE A 466 -6.06 -12.19 13.55
C PHE A 466 -5.15 -11.40 12.61
N LEU A 467 -5.64 -10.30 12.07
CA LEU A 467 -4.92 -9.51 11.10
C LEU A 467 -4.63 -8.10 11.61
N VAL A 468 -3.44 -7.62 11.33
CA VAL A 468 -3.06 -6.22 11.44
C VAL A 468 -3.19 -5.59 10.07
N SER A 469 -3.87 -4.46 9.95
CA SER A 469 -3.97 -3.75 8.68
C SER A 469 -4.10 -2.23 8.86
N HIS A 470 -3.52 -1.49 7.94
CA HIS A 470 -3.76 -0.06 7.73
C HIS A 470 -4.86 0.18 6.70
N ASP A 471 -5.22 -0.82 5.92
CA ASP A 471 -6.29 -0.76 4.93
C ASP A 471 -7.65 -0.91 5.64
N LEU A 472 -8.26 0.23 5.98
CA LEU A 472 -9.54 0.26 6.69
C LEU A 472 -10.69 -0.28 5.84
N GLU A 473 -10.66 -0.07 4.51
CA GLU A 473 -11.67 -0.60 3.59
C GLU A 473 -11.63 -2.13 3.58
N PHE A 474 -10.43 -2.71 3.47
CA PHE A 474 -10.24 -4.15 3.54
C PHE A 474 -10.67 -4.72 4.90
N ALA A 475 -10.19 -4.13 6.00
CA ALA A 475 -10.52 -4.58 7.34
C ALA A 475 -12.04 -4.52 7.60
N ALA A 476 -12.70 -3.44 7.20
CA ALA A 476 -14.13 -3.26 7.35
C ALA A 476 -14.95 -4.27 6.53
N GLY A 477 -14.43 -4.69 5.36
CA GLY A 477 -15.06 -5.67 4.49
C GLY A 477 -15.09 -7.08 5.06
N ILE A 478 -14.09 -7.47 5.88
CA ILE A 478 -13.91 -8.86 6.28
C ILE A 478 -13.98 -9.12 7.80
N ALA A 479 -13.73 -8.12 8.65
CA ALA A 479 -13.60 -8.33 10.08
C ALA A 479 -14.96 -8.53 10.78
N ASP A 480 -15.06 -9.59 11.59
CA ASP A 480 -16.17 -9.78 12.53
C ASP A 480 -16.01 -8.87 13.75
N ARG A 481 -14.77 -8.68 14.20
CA ARG A 481 -14.41 -7.75 15.28
C ARG A 481 -13.22 -6.90 14.87
N CYS A 482 -13.21 -5.68 15.39
CA CYS A 482 -12.08 -4.77 15.21
C CYS A 482 -11.62 -4.22 16.56
N SER A 483 -10.31 -4.16 16.73
CA SER A 483 -9.67 -3.53 17.90
C SER A 483 -8.82 -2.34 17.44
N MET A 484 -8.83 -1.29 18.24
CA MET A 484 -7.95 -0.14 18.05
C MET A 484 -6.80 -0.18 19.03
N MET A 485 -5.59 -0.03 18.51
CA MET A 485 -4.37 0.04 19.30
C MET A 485 -3.78 1.44 19.28
N PHE A 486 -3.48 1.97 20.45
CA PHE A 486 -2.84 3.26 20.63
C PHE A 486 -1.85 3.21 21.80
N ASP A 487 -0.65 3.77 21.64
CA ASP A 487 0.42 3.83 22.64
C ASP A 487 0.68 2.50 23.40
N GLY A 488 0.71 1.40 22.66
CA GLY A 488 0.99 0.07 23.23
C GLY A 488 -0.20 -0.62 23.88
N CYS A 489 -1.39 0.00 23.93
CA CYS A 489 -2.60 -0.52 24.56
C CYS A 489 -3.69 -0.81 23.53
N VAL A 490 -4.55 -1.80 23.78
CA VAL A 490 -5.84 -1.95 23.09
C VAL A 490 -6.86 -1.04 23.79
N ILE A 491 -7.33 -0.01 23.10
CA ILE A 491 -8.22 1.01 23.70
C ILE A 491 -9.71 0.73 23.44
N ALA A 492 -10.03 0.01 22.37
CA ALA A 492 -11.40 -0.39 22.02
C ALA A 492 -11.39 -1.74 21.32
N THR A 493 -12.41 -2.55 21.54
CA THR A 493 -12.67 -3.81 20.84
C THR A 493 -14.17 -3.97 20.67
N GLU A 494 -14.64 -3.93 19.45
CA GLU A 494 -16.07 -3.95 19.12
C GLU A 494 -16.35 -4.90 17.97
N GLU A 495 -17.62 -5.17 17.70
CA GLU A 495 -18.05 -5.79 16.45
C GLU A 495 -17.63 -4.91 15.26
N GLY A 496 -17.19 -5.51 14.16
CA GLY A 496 -16.59 -4.77 13.05
C GLY A 496 -17.47 -3.61 12.56
N LYS A 497 -18.75 -3.86 12.31
CA LYS A 497 -19.68 -2.79 11.88
C LYS A 497 -19.81 -1.67 12.91
N VAL A 498 -19.99 -2.03 14.18
CA VAL A 498 -20.11 -1.06 15.29
C VAL A 498 -18.86 -0.21 15.41
N PHE A 499 -17.68 -0.85 15.30
CA PHE A 499 -16.40 -0.16 15.34
C PHE A 499 -16.32 0.92 14.25
N PHE A 500 -16.56 0.55 12.98
CA PHE A 500 -16.40 1.48 11.87
C PHE A 500 -17.50 2.54 11.78
N THR A 501 -18.70 2.28 12.31
CA THR A 501 -19.76 3.31 12.40
C THR A 501 -19.60 4.24 13.59
N GLY A 502 -18.99 3.78 14.67
CA GLY A 502 -18.75 4.56 15.89
C GLY A 502 -17.53 5.48 15.82
N ASN A 503 -16.61 5.28 14.87
CA ASN A 503 -15.35 6.01 14.77
C ASN A 503 -15.36 7.02 13.61
N PRO A 504 -15.20 8.34 13.85
CA PRO A 504 -15.20 9.33 12.77
C PRO A 504 -13.90 9.37 11.95
N PHE A 505 -12.78 8.91 12.51
CA PHE A 505 -11.46 8.95 11.86
C PHE A 505 -11.01 7.57 11.36
N TYR A 506 -11.22 6.51 12.16
CA TYR A 506 -10.90 5.14 11.79
C TYR A 506 -12.12 4.47 11.16
N THR A 507 -12.51 4.96 9.97
CA THR A 507 -13.67 4.46 9.23
C THR A 507 -13.44 4.59 7.72
N THR A 508 -14.31 3.97 6.93
CA THR A 508 -14.24 3.93 5.47
C THR A 508 -14.68 5.24 4.81
N ALA A 509 -14.28 5.44 3.56
CA ALA A 509 -14.74 6.58 2.76
C ALA A 509 -16.25 6.56 2.57
N LEU A 510 -16.84 5.37 2.35
CA LEU A 510 -18.30 5.24 2.22
C LEU A 510 -19.02 5.69 3.48
N HIS A 511 -18.58 5.24 4.66
CA HIS A 511 -19.21 5.65 5.92
C HIS A 511 -19.14 7.18 6.12
N ARG A 512 -17.98 7.80 5.83
CA ARG A 512 -17.85 9.26 5.90
C ARG A 512 -18.83 10.00 4.98
N MET A 513 -19.16 9.44 3.81
CA MET A 513 -20.14 10.04 2.90
C MET A 513 -21.58 9.85 3.38
N THR A 514 -21.90 8.69 3.96
CA THR A 514 -23.27 8.28 4.32
C THR A 514 -23.67 8.64 5.75
N GLN A 515 -22.71 8.94 6.62
CA GLN A 515 -22.92 9.23 8.05
C GLN A 515 -24.00 10.29 8.29
N GLY A 516 -25.03 9.92 9.07
CA GLY A 516 -26.20 10.76 9.37
C GLY A 516 -27.19 10.93 8.20
N LEU A 517 -26.98 10.25 7.07
CA LEU A 517 -27.85 10.23 5.90
C LEU A 517 -28.39 8.84 5.62
N VAL A 518 -27.53 7.83 5.54
CA VAL A 518 -27.87 6.41 5.37
C VAL A 518 -27.12 5.64 6.46
N GLU A 519 -27.86 5.08 7.43
CA GLU A 519 -27.27 4.40 8.58
C GLU A 519 -26.66 3.05 8.21
N ASN A 520 -25.63 2.63 8.96
CA ASN A 520 -25.01 1.30 8.86
C ASN A 520 -24.37 0.95 7.49
N CYS A 521 -24.02 1.92 6.67
CA CYS A 521 -23.24 1.73 5.46
C CYS A 521 -21.75 1.92 5.77
N VAL A 522 -20.98 0.85 5.75
CA VAL A 522 -19.55 0.85 6.01
C VAL A 522 -18.77 0.47 4.75
N VAL A 523 -19.19 -0.57 4.05
CA VAL A 523 -18.58 -1.04 2.81
C VAL A 523 -19.56 -0.97 1.65
N TRP A 524 -19.05 -0.98 0.43
CA TRP A 524 -19.85 -0.84 -0.79
C TRP A 524 -21.00 -1.85 -0.86
N GLU A 525 -20.76 -3.05 -0.39
CA GLU A 525 -21.73 -4.15 -0.35
C GLU A 525 -22.91 -3.90 0.60
N ASP A 526 -22.77 -2.96 1.56
CA ASP A 526 -23.84 -2.55 2.47
C ASP A 526 -24.85 -1.60 1.80
N LEU A 527 -24.45 -0.93 0.73
CA LEU A 527 -25.27 0.06 0.03
C LEU A 527 -26.19 -0.64 -0.99
N CYS A 528 -27.47 -0.30 -0.97
CA CYS A 528 -28.44 -0.63 -1.98
C CYS A 528 -28.86 0.66 -2.70
N ILE A 529 -28.82 0.63 -4.03
CA ILE A 529 -29.21 1.76 -4.89
C ILE A 529 -30.44 1.34 -5.66
N GLU A 530 -31.54 2.04 -5.41
CA GLU A 530 -32.76 1.83 -6.19
C GLU A 530 -32.66 2.54 -7.54
N PRO A 531 -33.17 1.95 -8.63
CA PRO A 531 -33.04 2.48 -9.99
C PRO A 531 -33.73 3.85 -10.21
#